data_40348493b4b6b27539433073e81fb5fe
#
_entry.id   40348493b4b6b27539433073e81fb5fe
#
_cell.length_a   1.000
_cell.length_b   1.000
_cell.length_c   1.000
_cell.angle_alpha   90.00
_cell.angle_beta   90.00
_cell.angle_gamma   90.00
#
_symmetry.space_group_name_H-M   'P 1'
#
loop_
_entity.id
_entity.type
_entity.pdbx_description
1 polymer ?
#
loop_
_entity_poly.entity_id
_entity_poly.type
_entity_poly.pdbx_seq_one_letter_code
_entity_poly.pdbx_strand_id
1 'polypeptide(L)'
;MKTCIYCNSEKSESEFPRHSLYKDNLDMRCRECIKKHKKIRKQLHKDAPLRPKVCQCCKKVPRKWCLDHDHKTDKFRGWLCDKCNTGIGKLGDDLKGLKKAVKYLESSHSSTG
;
A
#
# COMPACT_ATOMS: atom_id res chain seq x y z
N MET A 1 18.97 -17.73 5.72
CA MET A 1 18.89 -16.39 5.11
C MET A 1 17.49 -16.11 4.57
N LYS A 2 17.11 -14.88 4.51
CA LYS A 2 15.77 -14.46 4.07
C LYS A 2 15.91 -13.33 3.05
N THR A 3 15.09 -13.36 2.00
CA THR A 3 15.10 -12.33 0.96
C THR A 3 14.09 -11.23 1.28
N CYS A 4 14.56 -9.98 1.32
CA CYS A 4 13.69 -8.83 1.51
C CYS A 4 12.85 -8.61 0.25
N ILE A 5 11.52 -8.43 0.41
CA ILE A 5 10.62 -8.21 -0.73
C ILE A 5 10.79 -6.84 -1.37
N TYR A 6 11.43 -5.88 -0.68
CA TYR A 6 11.62 -4.54 -1.21
C TYR A 6 12.95 -4.37 -1.96
N CYS A 7 14.06 -4.78 -1.36
CA CYS A 7 15.36 -4.63 -2.00
C CYS A 7 15.85 -5.89 -2.72
N ASN A 8 15.12 -7.00 -2.56
CA ASN A 8 15.44 -8.30 -3.16
C ASN A 8 16.81 -8.84 -2.77
N SER A 9 17.39 -8.32 -1.70
CA SER A 9 18.66 -8.79 -1.18
C SER A 9 18.44 -9.91 -0.18
N GLU A 10 19.32 -10.91 -0.23
CA GLU A 10 19.34 -11.99 0.75
C GLU A 10 20.11 -11.52 1.97
N LYS A 11 19.48 -11.59 3.13
CA LYS A 11 20.05 -11.09 4.39
C LYS A 11 19.85 -12.09 5.51
N SER A 12 20.66 -11.95 6.53
CA SER A 12 20.54 -12.74 7.76
C SER A 12 19.18 -12.49 8.41
N GLU A 13 18.63 -13.49 9.08
CA GLU A 13 17.32 -13.37 9.73
C GLU A 13 17.27 -12.25 10.76
N SER A 14 18.39 -11.92 11.39
CA SER A 14 18.49 -10.82 12.34
C SER A 14 18.24 -9.44 11.73
N GLU A 15 18.32 -9.33 10.40
CA GLU A 15 18.04 -8.11 9.65
C GLU A 15 16.54 -7.85 9.45
N PHE A 16 15.69 -8.74 9.92
CA PHE A 16 14.24 -8.63 9.80
C PHE A 16 13.59 -8.48 11.17
N PRO A 17 12.68 -7.51 11.36
CA PRO A 17 11.96 -7.37 12.63
C PRO A 17 11.04 -8.55 12.86
N ARG A 18 10.69 -8.80 14.10
CA ARG A 18 9.72 -9.82 14.46
C ARG A 18 8.32 -9.40 14.04
N HIS A 19 7.56 -10.36 13.53
CA HIS A 19 6.19 -10.13 13.11
C HIS A 19 5.37 -11.41 13.27
N SER A 20 4.38 -11.39 14.14
CA SER A 20 3.61 -12.59 14.52
C SER A 20 2.69 -13.14 13.44
N LEU A 21 2.39 -12.34 12.40
CA LEU A 21 1.47 -12.75 11.34
C LEU A 21 2.11 -13.63 10.27
N TYR A 22 3.44 -13.74 10.25
CA TYR A 22 4.14 -14.54 9.25
C TYR A 22 4.62 -15.87 9.83
N LYS A 23 4.72 -16.90 8.98
CA LYS A 23 5.09 -18.24 9.38
C LYS A 23 6.43 -18.33 10.14
N ASP A 24 7.42 -17.56 9.68
CA ASP A 24 8.74 -17.54 10.31
C ASP A 24 8.84 -16.51 11.44
N ASN A 25 7.72 -15.84 11.78
CA ASN A 25 7.65 -14.79 12.79
C ASN A 25 8.56 -13.60 12.49
N LEU A 26 8.90 -13.39 11.22
CA LEU A 26 9.72 -12.28 10.77
C LEU A 26 9.00 -11.46 9.71
N ASP A 27 9.21 -10.14 9.74
CA ASP A 27 8.69 -9.25 8.70
C ASP A 27 9.32 -9.63 7.35
N MET A 28 8.59 -9.44 6.27
CA MET A 28 9.07 -9.70 4.91
C MET A 28 10.01 -8.61 4.41
N ARG A 29 10.07 -7.49 5.11
CA ARG A 29 10.91 -6.33 4.78
C ARG A 29 12.08 -6.27 5.75
N CYS A 30 13.28 -6.00 5.25
CA CYS A 30 14.44 -5.84 6.11
C CYS A 30 14.37 -4.51 6.88
N ARG A 31 15.09 -4.42 7.99
CA ARG A 31 15.10 -3.21 8.84
C ARG A 31 15.52 -1.97 8.10
N GLU A 32 16.48 -2.10 7.20
CA GLU A 32 16.97 -1.00 6.38
C GLU A 32 15.89 -0.43 5.47
N CYS A 33 15.15 -1.31 4.79
CA CYS A 33 14.04 -0.89 3.92
C CYS A 33 12.90 -0.25 4.71
N ILE A 34 12.57 -0.80 5.88
CA ILE A 34 11.57 -0.22 6.76
C ILE A 34 11.98 1.20 7.16
N LYS A 35 13.24 1.40 7.51
CA LYS A 35 13.79 2.71 7.88
C LYS A 35 13.68 3.70 6.72
N LYS A 36 14.06 3.28 5.52
CA LYS A 36 13.95 4.10 4.30
C LYS A 36 12.51 4.51 4.03
N HIS A 37 11.57 3.57 4.12
CA HIS A 37 10.16 3.84 3.89
C HIS A 37 9.57 4.79 4.93
N LYS A 38 9.99 4.68 6.18
CA LYS A 38 9.57 5.63 7.22
C LYS A 38 10.01 7.05 6.90
N LYS A 39 11.25 7.23 6.45
CA LYS A 39 11.78 8.54 6.05
C LYS A 39 11.01 9.11 4.85
N ILE A 40 10.75 8.29 3.86
CA ILE A 40 10.01 8.68 2.65
C ILE A 40 8.60 9.12 3.03
N ARG A 41 7.90 8.34 3.85
CA ARG A 41 6.54 8.67 4.30
C ARG A 41 6.51 9.96 5.10
N LYS A 42 7.47 10.16 5.98
CA LYS A 42 7.58 11.39 6.77
C LYS A 42 7.75 12.62 5.86
N GLN A 43 8.62 12.51 4.86
CA GLN A 43 8.84 13.58 3.89
C GLN A 43 7.59 13.83 3.04
N LEU A 44 6.91 12.78 2.61
CA LEU A 44 5.67 12.88 1.85
C LEU A 44 4.58 13.60 2.64
N HIS A 45 4.42 13.29 3.93
CA HIS A 45 3.46 13.99 4.79
C HIS A 45 3.79 15.46 4.94
N LYS A 46 5.07 15.79 5.02
CA LYS A 46 5.53 17.17 5.14
C LYS A 46 5.26 17.99 3.88
N ASP A 47 5.45 17.38 2.71
CA ASP A 47 5.34 18.07 1.41
C ASP A 47 3.95 17.91 0.77
N ALA A 48 3.09 17.06 1.33
CA ALA A 48 1.79 16.78 0.74
C ALA A 48 0.88 18.01 0.75
N PRO A 49 0.01 18.14 -0.26
CA PRO A 49 -0.98 19.21 -0.26
C PRO A 49 -1.99 19.01 0.89
N LEU A 50 -2.75 20.05 1.19
CA LEU A 50 -3.77 19.98 2.22
C LEU A 50 -4.79 18.90 1.88
N ARG A 51 -5.28 18.22 2.93
CA ARG A 51 -6.30 17.18 2.76
C ARG A 51 -7.60 17.80 2.25
N PRO A 52 -8.24 17.16 1.26
CA PRO A 52 -9.57 17.58 0.83
C PRO A 52 -10.60 17.23 1.90
N LYS A 53 -11.85 17.60 1.68
CA LYS A 53 -12.94 17.31 2.62
C LYS A 53 -13.36 15.84 2.57
N VAL A 54 -13.13 15.16 1.45
CA VAL A 54 -13.55 13.78 1.23
C VAL A 54 -12.44 12.97 0.59
N CYS A 55 -12.52 11.65 0.74
CA CYS A 55 -11.60 10.71 0.10
C CYS A 55 -11.59 10.95 -1.41
N GLN A 56 -10.41 11.03 -2.02
CA GLN A 56 -10.28 11.30 -3.46
C GLN A 56 -10.72 10.12 -4.32
N CYS A 57 -10.84 8.94 -3.74
CA CYS A 57 -11.31 7.75 -4.45
C CYS A 57 -12.83 7.57 -4.33
N CYS A 58 -13.33 7.34 -3.11
CA CYS A 58 -14.75 7.03 -2.91
C CYS A 58 -15.63 8.25 -2.66
N LYS A 59 -15.04 9.42 -2.47
CA LYS A 59 -15.75 10.69 -2.25
C LYS A 59 -16.56 10.75 -0.94
N LYS A 60 -16.29 9.87 0.00
CA LYS A 60 -16.91 9.88 1.34
C LYS A 60 -15.99 10.52 2.35
N VAL A 61 -16.56 11.01 3.45
CA VAL A 61 -15.77 11.55 4.56
C VAL A 61 -15.06 10.42 5.27
N PRO A 62 -13.72 10.44 5.34
CA PRO A 62 -12.96 9.34 5.94
C PRO A 62 -13.09 9.31 7.46
N ARG A 63 -13.11 8.12 8.01
CA ARG A 63 -12.93 7.91 9.45
C ARG A 63 -11.45 8.06 9.81
N LYS A 64 -10.59 7.65 8.91
CA LYS A 64 -9.14 7.73 9.05
C LYS A 64 -8.56 8.16 7.71
N TRP A 65 -7.71 9.17 7.73
CA TRP A 65 -7.02 9.64 6.54
C TRP A 65 -5.75 8.84 6.30
N CYS A 66 -5.54 8.46 5.05
CA CYS A 66 -4.31 7.80 4.61
C CYS A 66 -3.69 8.61 3.48
N LEU A 67 -2.41 8.95 3.65
CA LEU A 67 -1.63 9.51 2.55
C LEU A 67 -1.29 8.36 1.62
N ASP A 68 -1.68 8.47 0.35
CA ASP A 68 -1.39 7.48 -0.66
C ASP A 68 -0.22 7.94 -1.53
N HIS A 69 0.70 7.03 -1.81
CA HIS A 69 1.84 7.32 -2.67
C HIS A 69 2.10 6.16 -3.62
N ASP A 70 2.72 6.48 -4.75
CA ASP A 70 3.13 5.47 -5.73
C ASP A 70 4.37 4.74 -5.18
N HIS A 71 4.26 3.43 -4.99
CA HIS A 71 5.35 2.63 -4.41
C HIS A 71 6.55 2.47 -5.33
N LYS A 72 6.39 2.74 -6.63
CA LYS A 72 7.50 2.67 -7.59
C LYS A 72 8.31 3.97 -7.63
N THR A 73 7.64 5.10 -7.56
CA THR A 73 8.27 6.42 -7.68
C THR A 73 8.43 7.13 -6.35
N ASP A 74 7.78 6.64 -5.29
CA ASP A 74 7.71 7.25 -3.96
C ASP A 74 7.14 8.67 -3.97
N LYS A 75 6.28 8.98 -4.95
CA LYS A 75 5.63 10.27 -5.05
C LYS A 75 4.22 10.24 -4.49
N PHE A 76 3.81 11.36 -3.91
CA PHE A 76 2.45 11.54 -3.43
C PHE A 76 1.46 11.27 -4.57
N ARG A 77 0.40 10.54 -4.28
CA ARG A 77 -0.63 10.18 -5.25
C ARG A 77 -1.98 10.77 -4.88
N GLY A 78 -2.34 10.75 -3.61
CA GLY A 78 -3.61 11.31 -3.18
C GLY A 78 -3.88 11.09 -1.70
N TRP A 79 -5.01 11.64 -1.23
CA TRP A 79 -5.52 11.43 0.12
C TRP A 79 -6.72 10.50 0.07
N LEU A 80 -6.62 9.37 0.74
CA LEU A 80 -7.65 8.32 0.71
C LEU A 80 -8.14 7.98 2.11
N CYS A 81 -9.33 7.39 2.19
CA CYS A 81 -9.78 6.76 3.41
C CYS A 81 -9.07 5.41 3.57
N ASP A 82 -9.10 4.87 4.77
CA ASP A 82 -8.46 3.59 5.08
C ASP A 82 -8.93 2.45 4.18
N LYS A 83 -10.23 2.37 3.92
CA LYS A 83 -10.80 1.33 3.06
C LYS A 83 -10.27 1.37 1.64
N CYS A 84 -10.23 2.56 1.04
CA CYS A 84 -9.74 2.71 -0.34
C CYS A 84 -8.26 2.42 -0.42
N ASN A 85 -7.48 2.94 0.53
CA ASN A 85 -6.04 2.71 0.56
C ASN A 85 -5.72 1.22 0.71
N THR A 86 -6.38 0.55 1.64
CA THR A 86 -6.18 -0.88 1.88
C THR A 86 -6.67 -1.72 0.70
N GLY A 87 -7.85 -1.38 0.16
CA GLY A 87 -8.43 -2.10 -0.97
C GLY A 87 -7.57 -2.05 -2.21
N ILE A 88 -7.08 -0.87 -2.55
CA ILE A 88 -6.18 -0.69 -3.70
C ILE A 88 -4.89 -1.48 -3.48
N GLY A 89 -4.32 -1.40 -2.28
CA GLY A 89 -3.11 -2.15 -1.94
C GLY A 89 -3.27 -3.65 -2.07
N LYS A 90 -4.39 -4.18 -1.60
CA LYS A 90 -4.68 -5.62 -1.67
C LYS A 90 -4.87 -6.13 -3.10
N LEU A 91 -5.25 -5.25 -4.02
CA LEU A 91 -5.43 -5.59 -5.43
C LEU A 91 -4.18 -5.32 -6.27
N GLY A 92 -3.03 -5.18 -5.62
CA GLY A 92 -1.75 -5.02 -6.30
C GLY A 92 -1.24 -3.60 -6.40
N ASP A 93 -1.97 -2.64 -5.86
CA ASP A 93 -1.59 -1.22 -5.83
C ASP A 93 -1.32 -0.61 -7.21
N ASP A 94 -1.91 -1.18 -8.25
CA ASP A 94 -1.76 -0.68 -9.62
C ASP A 94 -3.05 -0.81 -10.42
N LEU A 95 -3.06 -0.14 -11.55
CA LEU A 95 -4.20 -0.14 -12.45
C LEU A 95 -4.53 -1.53 -12.99
N LYS A 96 -3.51 -2.33 -13.24
CA LYS A 96 -3.67 -3.69 -13.76
C LYS A 96 -4.47 -4.58 -12.81
N GLY A 97 -4.14 -4.55 -11.52
CA GLY A 97 -4.87 -5.33 -10.51
C GLY A 97 -6.31 -4.89 -10.36
N LEU A 98 -6.56 -3.56 -10.39
CA LEU A 98 -7.90 -3.02 -10.29
C LEU A 98 -8.73 -3.33 -11.54
N LYS A 99 -8.14 -3.29 -12.72
CA LYS A 99 -8.83 -3.67 -13.95
C LYS A 99 -9.26 -5.13 -13.95
N LYS A 100 -8.46 -6.01 -13.38
CA LYS A 100 -8.81 -7.43 -13.21
C LYS A 100 -10.04 -7.58 -12.32
N ALA A 101 -10.11 -6.84 -11.23
CA ALA A 101 -11.24 -6.85 -10.32
C ALA A 101 -12.50 -6.34 -11.00
N VAL A 102 -12.40 -5.23 -11.75
CA VAL A 102 -13.52 -4.68 -12.52
C VAL A 102 -14.02 -5.70 -13.53
N LYS A 103 -13.14 -6.30 -14.29
CA LYS A 103 -13.47 -7.31 -15.30
C LYS A 103 -14.16 -8.52 -14.69
N TYR A 104 -13.69 -8.97 -13.53
CA TYR A 104 -14.31 -10.06 -12.80
C TYR A 104 -15.76 -9.73 -12.43
N LEU A 105 -15.99 -8.54 -11.85
CA LEU A 105 -17.34 -8.12 -11.46
C LEU A 105 -18.25 -7.92 -12.66
N GLU A 106 -17.75 -7.37 -13.75
CA GLU A 106 -18.52 -7.20 -14.98
C GLU A 106 -18.98 -8.55 -15.52
N SER A 107 -18.09 -9.54 -15.57
CA SER A 107 -18.46 -10.87 -16.09
C SER A 107 -19.47 -11.58 -15.18
N SER A 108 -19.38 -11.40 -13.85
CA SER A 108 -20.32 -12.01 -12.93
C SER A 108 -21.68 -11.32 -12.91
N HIS A 109 -21.74 -10.03 -13.26
CA HIS A 109 -22.98 -9.24 -13.29
C HIS A 109 -23.58 -9.08 -14.67
N SER A 110 -22.89 -9.51 -15.72
CA SER A 110 -23.36 -9.35 -17.10
C SER A 110 -24.68 -10.07 -17.37
N SER A 111 -24.93 -11.16 -16.66
CA SER A 111 -26.17 -11.94 -16.80
C SER A 111 -27.33 -11.41 -15.95
N THR A 112 -27.03 -10.60 -14.95
CA THR A 112 -28.05 -10.04 -14.05
C THR A 112 -28.38 -8.59 -14.34
N GLY A 113 -27.69 -8.04 -15.29
CA GLY A 113 -27.89 -6.68 -15.74
C GLY A 113 -27.11 -5.68 -15.00
#